data_12d66a043932a9a826da3c4d3b6b2c75
#
_entry.id   12d66a043932a9a826da3c4d3b6b2c75
#
_cell.length_a   1.000
_cell.length_b   1.000
_cell.length_c   1.000
_cell.angle_alpha   90.00
_cell.angle_beta   90.00
_cell.angle_gamma   90.00
#
_symmetry.space_group_name_H-M   'P 1'
#
loop_
_entity.id
_entity.type
_entity.pdbx_description
1 polymer ?
#
loop_
_entity_poly.entity_id
_entity_poly.type
_entity_poly.pdbx_seq_one_letter_code
_entity_poly.pdbx_strand_id
1 'polypeptide(L)'
;KEIYTGTKVQGRDELKKILKKIQRGDTIVFDSVSRMSRNANEGIKLYFELYDKGVELVFIKERHIDTAAYKQALDSAGIKIDSDGTAESELVSDITKAINKFMRTKAADDIRKAFDQAQKEVDDLHERTKEGIETARLNGKRIGTQKGDTWETKKAAAAKEIIRKHCKRFGGSLSNEETWKLAGI
;
A
#
# COMPACT_ATOMS: atom_id res chain seq x y z
N LYS A 1 1.87 7.34 -9.41
CA LYS A 1 0.99 7.19 -8.23
C LYS A 1 0.16 5.93 -8.44
N GLU A 2 0.38 4.91 -7.63
CA GLU A 2 -0.38 3.68 -7.66
C GLU A 2 -1.66 3.88 -6.84
N ILE A 3 -2.85 3.75 -7.48
CA ILE A 3 -4.13 3.78 -6.78
C ILE A 3 -4.47 2.33 -6.45
N TYR A 4 -4.26 1.95 -5.19
CA TYR A 4 -4.44 0.60 -4.73
C TYR A 4 -5.59 0.49 -3.73
N THR A 5 -6.62 -0.30 -4.07
CA THR A 5 -7.67 -0.72 -3.15
C THR A 5 -7.27 -2.06 -2.53
N GLY A 6 -7.20 -2.13 -1.20
CA GLY A 6 -6.58 -3.17 -0.39
C GLY A 6 -7.04 -4.63 -0.57
N THR A 7 -7.92 -4.94 -1.53
CA THR A 7 -8.59 -6.26 -1.63
C THR A 7 -8.19 -7.14 -2.82
N LYS A 8 -7.38 -6.67 -3.79
CA LYS A 8 -7.01 -7.49 -4.96
C LYS A 8 -5.50 -7.66 -5.12
N VAL A 9 -5.07 -8.90 -5.34
CA VAL A 9 -3.66 -9.33 -5.54
C VAL A 9 -3.05 -8.78 -6.85
N GLN A 10 -3.89 -8.38 -7.81
CA GLN A 10 -3.49 -7.81 -9.09
C GLN A 10 -3.29 -6.31 -8.96
N GLY A 11 -2.06 -5.81 -9.14
CA GLY A 11 -1.80 -4.38 -9.24
C GLY A 11 -0.54 -3.86 -8.54
N ARG A 12 0.45 -4.73 -8.21
CA ARG A 12 1.77 -4.29 -7.73
C ARG A 12 2.82 -4.19 -8.83
N ASP A 13 2.38 -4.00 -10.06
CA ASP A 13 3.29 -3.97 -11.22
C ASP A 13 4.20 -2.74 -11.17
N GLU A 14 3.72 -1.62 -10.60
CA GLU A 14 4.53 -0.43 -10.41
C GLU A 14 5.61 -0.65 -9.32
N LEU A 15 5.25 -1.25 -8.18
CA LEU A 15 6.23 -1.61 -7.16
C LEU A 15 7.28 -2.58 -7.73
N LYS A 16 6.87 -3.59 -8.49
CA LYS A 16 7.80 -4.52 -9.17
C LYS A 16 8.74 -3.80 -10.14
N LYS A 17 8.25 -2.80 -10.87
CA LYS A 17 9.07 -1.96 -11.77
C LYS A 17 10.10 -1.15 -10.98
N ILE A 18 9.69 -0.58 -9.83
CA ILE A 18 10.59 0.15 -8.93
C ILE A 18 11.67 -0.80 -8.40
N LEU A 19 11.28 -1.96 -7.86
CA LEU A 19 12.20 -2.95 -7.30
C LEU A 19 13.24 -3.48 -8.30
N LYS A 20 12.89 -3.50 -9.61
CA LYS A 20 13.82 -3.88 -10.69
C LYS A 20 14.84 -2.79 -11.02
N LYS A 21 14.51 -1.52 -10.77
CA LYS A 21 15.35 -0.37 -11.14
C LYS A 21 16.18 0.15 -9.96
N ILE A 22 15.82 -0.22 -8.75
CA ILE A 22 16.40 0.32 -7.53
C ILE A 22 17.86 -0.09 -7.38
N GLN A 23 18.68 0.85 -6.97
CA GLN A 23 20.12 0.72 -6.80
C GLN A 23 20.52 0.98 -5.34
N ARG A 24 21.77 0.62 -5.01
CA ARG A 24 22.36 0.91 -3.72
C ARG A 24 22.39 2.42 -3.46
N GLY A 25 21.95 2.84 -2.29
CA GLY A 25 21.87 4.26 -1.92
C GLY A 25 20.54 4.92 -2.24
N ASP A 26 19.65 4.25 -2.99
CA ASP A 26 18.31 4.77 -3.21
C ASP A 26 17.45 4.69 -1.93
N THR A 27 16.47 5.57 -1.82
CA THR A 27 15.51 5.58 -0.71
C THR A 27 14.11 5.26 -1.22
N ILE A 28 13.44 4.26 -0.63
CA ILE A 28 12.01 4.01 -0.85
C ILE A 28 11.22 4.51 0.35
N VAL A 29 10.18 5.28 0.08
CA VAL A 29 9.25 5.77 1.09
C VAL A 29 7.92 5.03 0.96
N PHE A 30 7.50 4.34 2.02
CA PHE A 30 6.19 3.72 2.14
C PHE A 30 5.32 4.53 3.11
N ASP A 31 4.01 4.61 2.84
CA ASP A 31 3.04 5.19 3.78
C ASP A 31 2.98 4.35 5.07
N SER A 32 2.97 3.01 4.91
CA SER A 32 2.97 2.05 6.02
C SER A 32 3.55 0.70 5.57
N VAL A 33 3.84 -0.18 6.52
CA VAL A 33 4.35 -1.55 6.24
C VAL A 33 3.37 -2.34 5.37
N SER A 34 2.07 -2.15 5.54
CA SER A 34 1.04 -2.81 4.75
C SER A 34 1.07 -2.42 3.26
N ARG A 35 1.73 -1.32 2.91
CA ARG A 35 1.99 -0.92 1.52
C ARG A 35 3.19 -1.65 0.92
N MET A 36 4.14 -2.05 1.75
CA MET A 36 5.29 -2.84 1.32
C MET A 36 4.91 -4.29 0.98
N SER A 37 4.16 -4.97 1.85
CA SER A 37 3.61 -6.31 1.63
C SER A 37 2.25 -6.48 2.32
N ARG A 38 1.52 -7.53 1.98
CA ARG A 38 0.29 -7.94 2.67
C ARG A 38 0.54 -9.00 3.72
N ASN A 39 1.62 -9.73 3.58
CA ASN A 39 2.02 -10.80 4.47
C ASN A 39 3.25 -10.36 5.23
N ALA A 40 3.23 -10.47 6.55
CA ALA A 40 4.35 -10.09 7.40
C ALA A 40 5.65 -10.81 7.01
N ASN A 41 5.59 -12.12 6.70
CA ASN A 41 6.77 -12.88 6.33
C ASN A 41 7.36 -12.45 4.98
N GLU A 42 6.52 -12.13 3.99
CA GLU A 42 6.96 -11.56 2.71
C GLU A 42 7.52 -10.15 2.90
N GLY A 43 6.88 -9.35 3.75
CA GLY A 43 7.34 -8.01 4.10
C GLY A 43 8.72 -8.04 4.75
N ILE A 44 8.93 -8.91 5.74
CA ILE A 44 10.22 -9.08 6.41
C ILE A 44 11.30 -9.50 5.41
N LYS A 45 11.01 -10.45 4.51
CA LYS A 45 11.97 -10.87 3.46
C LYS A 45 12.34 -9.70 2.56
N LEU A 46 11.34 -8.99 2.03
CA LEU A 46 11.57 -7.85 1.14
C LEU A 46 12.34 -6.73 1.85
N TYR A 47 12.04 -6.47 3.13
CA TYR A 47 12.75 -5.49 3.93
C TYR A 47 14.25 -5.80 3.99
N PHE A 48 14.61 -7.05 4.35
CA PHE A 48 16.02 -7.42 4.46
C PHE A 48 16.71 -7.56 3.10
N GLU A 49 16.01 -8.00 2.04
CA GLU A 49 16.54 -7.98 0.68
C GLU A 49 16.95 -6.57 0.23
N LEU A 50 16.13 -5.58 0.52
CA LEU A 50 16.41 -4.19 0.19
C LEU A 50 17.49 -3.60 1.09
N TYR A 51 17.42 -3.90 2.39
CA TYR A 51 18.47 -3.49 3.36
C TYR A 51 19.84 -4.01 2.96
N ASP A 52 19.96 -5.30 2.60
CA ASP A 52 21.22 -5.93 2.19
C ASP A 52 21.73 -5.41 0.84
N LYS A 53 20.83 -4.95 -0.03
CA LYS A 53 21.19 -4.19 -1.25
C LYS A 53 21.68 -2.77 -0.97
N GLY A 54 21.58 -2.31 0.27
CA GLY A 54 21.96 -0.96 0.65
C GLY A 54 20.94 0.10 0.27
N VAL A 55 19.67 -0.29 0.09
CA VAL A 55 18.54 0.60 -0.13
C VAL A 55 18.01 1.10 1.22
N GLU A 56 17.66 2.38 1.30
CA GLU A 56 17.05 2.94 2.49
C GLU A 56 15.53 2.81 2.45
N LEU A 57 14.93 2.36 3.55
CA LEU A 57 13.48 2.24 3.69
C LEU A 57 13.01 3.21 4.74
N VAL A 58 11.98 3.97 4.39
CA VAL A 58 11.33 4.96 5.25
C VAL A 58 9.85 4.67 5.29
N PHE A 59 9.27 4.55 6.50
CA PHE A 59 7.85 4.32 6.73
C PHE A 59 7.24 5.52 7.43
N ILE A 60 6.27 6.19 6.78
CA ILE A 60 5.70 7.44 7.29
C ILE A 60 4.97 7.21 8.63
N LYS A 61 4.22 6.11 8.74
CA LYS A 61 3.45 5.77 9.95
C LYS A 61 4.28 5.05 11.01
N GLU A 62 5.21 4.21 10.59
CA GLU A 62 6.02 3.37 11.48
C GLU A 62 7.51 3.74 11.41
N ARG A 63 7.85 4.98 11.78
CA ARG A 63 9.22 5.52 11.71
C ARG A 63 10.25 4.71 12.48
N HIS A 64 9.84 3.98 13.50
CA HIS A 64 10.70 3.14 14.32
C HIS A 64 11.29 1.93 13.58
N ILE A 65 10.74 1.58 12.41
CA ILE A 65 11.26 0.50 11.56
C ILE A 65 12.01 1.01 10.33
N ASP A 66 12.27 2.31 10.23
CA ASP A 66 13.13 2.87 9.18
C ASP A 66 14.52 2.23 9.23
N THR A 67 15.12 1.94 8.08
CA THR A 67 16.47 1.36 8.04
C THR A 67 17.53 2.26 8.69
N ALA A 68 17.33 3.57 8.66
CA ALA A 68 18.21 4.53 9.33
C ALA A 68 18.24 4.33 10.86
N ALA A 69 17.12 3.98 11.49
CA ALA A 69 17.04 3.74 12.92
C ALA A 69 17.94 2.56 13.35
N TYR A 70 17.97 1.50 12.54
CA TYR A 70 18.85 0.35 12.80
C TYR A 70 20.33 0.63 12.50
N LYS A 71 20.63 1.38 11.43
CA LYS A 71 22.00 1.83 11.15
C LYS A 71 22.55 2.68 12.31
N GLN A 72 21.77 3.65 12.76
CA GLN A 72 22.16 4.51 13.88
C GLN A 72 22.40 3.73 15.18
N ALA A 73 21.61 2.70 15.46
CA ALA A 73 21.79 1.85 16.62
C ALA A 73 23.09 1.03 16.54
N LEU A 74 23.48 0.55 15.35
CA LEU A 74 24.75 -0.14 15.10
C LEU A 74 25.93 0.82 15.22
N ASP A 75 25.86 2.00 14.62
CA ASP A 75 26.91 3.02 14.68
C ASP A 75 27.12 3.54 16.12
N SER A 76 26.04 3.67 16.89
CA SER A 76 26.07 4.08 18.30
C SER A 76 26.73 3.02 19.20
N ALA A 77 26.76 1.76 18.76
CA ALA A 77 27.50 0.71 19.48
C ALA A 77 29.01 0.88 19.41
N GLY A 78 29.51 1.81 18.56
CA GLY A 78 30.91 2.24 18.54
C GLY A 78 31.94 1.17 18.14
N ILE A 79 31.48 0.06 17.58
CA ILE A 79 32.28 -1.10 17.26
C ILE A 79 32.93 -0.88 15.89
N LYS A 80 34.20 -0.45 15.87
CA LYS A 80 34.99 -0.43 14.66
C LYS A 80 35.70 -1.77 14.52
N ILE A 81 35.56 -2.40 13.37
CA ILE A 81 36.22 -3.67 13.07
C ILE A 81 37.51 -3.33 12.31
N ASP A 82 38.63 -3.31 13.00
CA ASP A 82 39.93 -3.40 12.35
C ASP A 82 40.30 -4.89 12.28
N SER A 83 40.35 -5.44 11.08
CA SER A 83 40.68 -6.84 10.86
C SER A 83 42.18 -7.01 10.68
N ASP A 84 42.90 -7.04 11.79
CA ASP A 84 44.35 -7.26 11.85
C ASP A 84 44.73 -8.70 12.18
N GLY A 85 43.74 -9.62 12.31
CA GLY A 85 43.96 -11.04 12.59
C GLY A 85 44.34 -11.35 14.04
N THR A 86 44.18 -10.42 14.95
CA THR A 86 44.40 -10.63 16.39
C THR A 86 43.20 -11.30 17.05
N ALA A 87 43.40 -11.96 18.20
CA ALA A 87 42.29 -12.54 18.97
C ALA A 87 41.25 -11.48 19.41
N GLU A 88 41.68 -10.24 19.58
CA GLU A 88 40.85 -9.10 19.90
C GLU A 88 39.93 -8.73 18.70
N SER A 89 40.46 -8.75 17.47
CA SER A 89 39.67 -8.48 16.26
C SER A 89 38.69 -9.59 15.98
N GLU A 90 39.01 -10.85 16.28
CA GLU A 90 38.05 -11.97 16.20
C GLU A 90 36.89 -11.79 17.18
N LEU A 91 37.18 -11.45 18.44
CA LEU A 91 36.17 -11.19 19.46
C LEU A 91 35.24 -10.04 19.05
N VAL A 92 35.78 -8.93 18.57
CA VAL A 92 35.01 -7.78 18.07
C VAL A 92 34.14 -8.19 16.90
N SER A 93 34.65 -9.01 15.97
CA SER A 93 33.88 -9.55 14.85
C SER A 93 32.69 -10.40 15.31
N ASP A 94 32.89 -11.28 16.30
CA ASP A 94 31.84 -12.15 16.82
C ASP A 94 30.77 -11.39 17.61
N ILE A 95 31.16 -10.41 18.40
CA ILE A 95 30.24 -9.48 19.07
C ILE A 95 29.41 -8.73 18.02
N THR A 96 30.04 -8.23 16.96
CA THR A 96 29.37 -7.51 15.90
C THR A 96 28.37 -8.41 15.16
N LYS A 97 28.72 -9.67 14.87
CA LYS A 97 27.80 -10.65 14.29
C LYS A 97 26.62 -10.91 15.23
N ALA A 98 26.85 -11.06 16.52
CA ALA A 98 25.80 -11.29 17.52
C ALA A 98 24.85 -10.09 17.59
N ILE A 99 25.37 -8.85 17.62
CA ILE A 99 24.57 -7.62 17.60
C ILE A 99 23.77 -7.52 16.31
N ASN A 100 24.37 -7.75 15.16
CA ASN A 100 23.66 -7.75 13.88
C ASN A 100 22.51 -8.76 13.84
N LYS A 101 22.74 -9.98 14.35
CA LYS A 101 21.71 -11.01 14.46
C LYS A 101 20.58 -10.55 15.38
N PHE A 102 20.89 -10.00 16.53
CA PHE A 102 19.90 -9.46 17.47
C PHE A 102 19.08 -8.33 16.82
N MET A 103 19.73 -7.37 16.18
CA MET A 103 19.06 -6.25 15.51
C MET A 103 18.14 -6.71 14.38
N ARG A 104 18.58 -7.69 13.57
CA ARG A 104 17.71 -8.30 12.54
C ARG A 104 16.48 -8.99 13.13
N THR A 105 16.66 -9.75 14.24
CA THR A 105 15.54 -10.40 14.91
C THR A 105 14.58 -9.36 15.46
N LYS A 106 15.10 -8.33 16.12
CA LYS A 106 14.29 -7.22 16.64
C LYS A 106 13.54 -6.49 15.53
N ALA A 107 14.19 -6.16 14.42
CA ALA A 107 13.54 -5.55 13.25
C ALA A 107 12.42 -6.42 12.70
N ALA A 108 12.63 -7.73 12.56
CA ALA A 108 11.61 -8.66 12.12
C ALA A 108 10.40 -8.69 13.04
N ASP A 109 10.61 -8.65 14.36
CA ASP A 109 9.53 -8.62 15.35
C ASP A 109 8.77 -7.30 15.33
N ASP A 110 9.46 -6.16 15.19
CA ASP A 110 8.82 -4.85 15.11
C ASP A 110 8.02 -4.71 13.81
N ILE A 111 8.53 -5.20 12.68
CA ILE A 111 7.81 -5.27 11.41
C ILE A 111 6.56 -6.15 11.56
N ARG A 112 6.67 -7.33 12.20
CA ARG A 112 5.53 -8.23 12.42
C ARG A 112 4.45 -7.56 13.25
N LYS A 113 4.81 -6.91 14.35
CA LYS A 113 3.87 -6.14 15.18
C LYS A 113 3.17 -5.02 14.40
N ALA A 114 3.89 -4.32 13.54
CA ALA A 114 3.32 -3.28 12.69
C ALA A 114 2.31 -3.86 11.66
N PHE A 115 2.58 -5.07 11.11
CA PHE A 115 1.61 -5.78 10.27
C PHE A 115 0.37 -6.21 11.04
N ASP A 116 0.54 -6.77 12.24
CA ASP A 116 -0.56 -7.22 13.10
C ASP A 116 -1.43 -6.02 13.49
N GLN A 117 -0.83 -4.89 13.80
CA GLN A 117 -1.56 -3.65 14.10
C GLN A 117 -2.34 -3.16 12.88
N ALA A 118 -1.72 -3.13 11.70
CA ALA A 118 -2.38 -2.72 10.47
C ALA A 118 -3.55 -3.65 10.09
N GLN A 119 -3.42 -4.96 10.33
CA GLN A 119 -4.50 -5.92 10.11
C GLN A 119 -5.65 -5.67 11.09
N LYS A 120 -5.34 -5.48 12.37
CA LYS A 120 -6.34 -5.18 13.40
C LYS A 120 -7.15 -3.92 13.07
N GLU A 121 -6.49 -2.87 12.58
CA GLU A 121 -7.19 -1.64 12.16
C GLU A 121 -8.20 -1.90 11.02
N VAL A 122 -7.85 -2.79 10.07
CA VAL A 122 -8.77 -3.18 8.98
C VAL A 122 -9.94 -3.98 9.52
N ASP A 123 -9.71 -4.93 10.43
CA ASP A 123 -10.74 -5.76 11.03
C ASP A 123 -11.72 -4.92 11.88
N ASP A 124 -11.19 -4.01 12.70
CA ASP A 124 -11.98 -3.06 13.49
C ASP A 124 -12.85 -2.15 12.58
N LEU A 125 -12.29 -1.70 11.45
CA LEU A 125 -13.05 -0.90 10.47
C LEU A 125 -14.18 -1.70 9.83
N HIS A 126 -13.93 -2.97 9.50
CA HIS A 126 -14.96 -3.87 8.96
C HIS A 126 -16.07 -4.12 9.96
N GLU A 127 -15.73 -4.34 11.24
CA GLU A 127 -16.69 -4.54 12.30
C GLU A 127 -17.56 -3.32 12.52
N ARG A 128 -16.98 -2.14 12.68
CA ARG A 128 -17.72 -0.86 12.79
C ARG A 128 -18.62 -0.60 11.58
N THR A 129 -18.17 -0.97 10.38
CA THR A 129 -18.98 -0.83 9.17
C THR A 129 -20.19 -1.76 9.20
N LYS A 130 -20.00 -3.02 9.63
CA LYS A 130 -21.08 -3.98 9.82
C LYS A 130 -22.11 -3.51 10.83
N GLU A 131 -21.66 -3.06 12.00
CA GLU A 131 -22.49 -2.52 13.07
C GLU A 131 -23.26 -1.27 12.59
N GLY A 132 -22.60 -0.37 11.86
CA GLY A 132 -23.22 0.81 11.29
C GLY A 132 -24.32 0.46 10.28
N ILE A 133 -24.11 -0.55 9.43
CA ILE A 133 -25.10 -1.07 8.49
C ILE A 133 -26.29 -1.67 9.24
N GLU A 134 -26.04 -2.48 10.26
CA GLU A 134 -27.10 -3.11 11.05
C GLU A 134 -27.94 -2.07 11.80
N THR A 135 -27.30 -1.10 12.44
CA THR A 135 -27.95 0.02 13.10
C THR A 135 -28.81 0.83 12.09
N ALA A 136 -28.32 1.05 10.89
CA ALA A 136 -29.08 1.73 9.87
C ALA A 136 -30.32 0.93 9.42
N ARG A 137 -30.21 -0.41 9.32
CA ARG A 137 -31.34 -1.31 9.04
C ARG A 137 -32.41 -1.27 10.14
N LEU A 138 -31.96 -1.35 11.40
CA LEU A 138 -32.88 -1.28 12.56
C LEU A 138 -33.61 0.06 12.62
N ASN A 139 -32.96 1.14 12.19
CA ASN A 139 -33.56 2.47 12.10
C ASN A 139 -34.39 2.68 10.81
N GLY A 140 -34.69 1.62 10.05
CA GLY A 140 -35.50 1.68 8.83
C GLY A 140 -34.83 2.40 7.64
N LYS A 141 -33.53 2.69 7.73
CA LYS A 141 -32.82 3.33 6.62
C LYS A 141 -32.59 2.33 5.49
N ARG A 142 -32.83 2.79 4.29
CA ARG A 142 -32.56 2.02 3.08
C ARG A 142 -31.05 1.90 2.84
N ILE A 143 -30.55 0.66 2.68
CA ILE A 143 -29.14 0.37 2.45
C ILE A 143 -28.98 -0.34 1.11
N GLY A 144 -28.14 0.23 0.25
CA GLY A 144 -27.83 -0.32 -1.07
C GLY A 144 -28.94 -0.16 -2.11
N THR A 145 -28.67 -0.68 -3.30
CA THR A 145 -29.60 -0.67 -4.44
C THR A 145 -30.55 -1.83 -4.33
N GLN A 146 -31.86 -1.61 -4.51
CA GLN A 146 -32.87 -2.68 -4.56
C GLN A 146 -33.17 -3.10 -5.99
N LYS A 147 -33.73 -4.30 -6.14
CA LYS A 147 -34.20 -4.80 -7.44
C LYS A 147 -35.27 -3.86 -8.00
N GLY A 148 -34.97 -3.23 -9.14
CA GLY A 148 -35.86 -2.25 -9.78
C GLY A 148 -35.41 -0.79 -9.65
N ASP A 149 -34.37 -0.51 -8.84
CA ASP A 149 -33.78 0.82 -8.80
C ASP A 149 -33.04 1.14 -10.09
N THR A 150 -33.41 2.23 -10.73
CA THR A 150 -32.68 2.77 -11.87
C THR A 150 -31.87 3.97 -11.45
N TRP A 151 -30.57 3.90 -11.74
CA TRP A 151 -29.66 5.00 -11.45
C TRP A 151 -29.37 5.77 -12.74
N GLU A 152 -29.75 7.02 -12.75
CA GLU A 152 -29.37 7.91 -13.83
C GLU A 152 -28.07 8.62 -13.47
N THR A 153 -26.98 8.29 -14.14
CA THR A 153 -25.71 8.99 -13.94
C THR A 153 -25.79 10.39 -14.58
N LYS A 154 -25.06 11.37 -14.04
CA LYS A 154 -24.96 12.72 -14.64
C LYS A 154 -24.61 12.66 -16.13
N LYS A 155 -23.74 11.71 -16.52
CA LYS A 155 -23.35 11.48 -17.91
C LYS A 155 -24.51 10.96 -18.75
N ALA A 156 -25.31 10.03 -18.22
CA ALA A 156 -26.49 9.50 -18.92
C ALA A 156 -27.59 10.56 -19.06
N ALA A 157 -27.80 11.39 -18.04
CA ALA A 157 -28.77 12.50 -18.10
C ALA A 157 -28.38 13.51 -19.18
N ALA A 158 -27.11 13.95 -19.21
CA ALA A 158 -26.60 14.85 -20.25
C ALA A 158 -26.71 14.25 -21.65
N ALA A 159 -26.36 12.98 -21.82
CA ALA A 159 -26.48 12.27 -23.09
C ALA A 159 -27.94 12.17 -23.56
N LYS A 160 -28.91 11.92 -22.66
CA LYS A 160 -30.34 11.91 -22.98
C LYS A 160 -30.85 13.27 -23.50
N GLU A 161 -30.41 14.36 -22.88
CA GLU A 161 -30.77 15.70 -23.34
C GLU A 161 -30.25 15.97 -24.76
N ILE A 162 -29.00 15.63 -25.04
CA ILE A 162 -28.39 15.78 -26.37
C ILE A 162 -29.14 14.95 -27.39
N ILE A 163 -29.47 13.68 -27.06
CA ILE A 163 -30.24 12.78 -27.95
C ILE A 163 -31.61 13.36 -28.25
N ARG A 164 -32.34 13.81 -27.23
CA ARG A 164 -33.69 14.37 -27.42
C ARG A 164 -33.65 15.64 -28.28
N LYS A 165 -32.66 16.47 -28.14
CA LYS A 165 -32.58 17.77 -28.83
C LYS A 165 -32.13 17.62 -30.28
N HIS A 166 -31.24 16.67 -30.58
CA HIS A 166 -30.54 16.64 -31.86
C HIS A 166 -30.91 15.46 -32.79
N CYS A 167 -31.44 14.35 -32.24
CA CYS A 167 -31.74 13.16 -33.02
C CYS A 167 -33.02 13.31 -33.87
N LYS A 168 -32.94 12.91 -35.14
CA LYS A 168 -34.08 12.90 -36.08
C LYS A 168 -35.31 12.18 -35.54
N ARG A 169 -35.12 11.13 -34.75
CA ARG A 169 -36.17 10.35 -34.11
C ARG A 169 -37.05 11.16 -33.15
N PHE A 170 -36.51 12.26 -32.63
CA PHE A 170 -37.16 13.19 -31.71
C PHE A 170 -37.38 14.58 -32.31
N GLY A 171 -37.31 14.70 -33.64
CA GLY A 171 -37.53 15.98 -34.35
C GLY A 171 -36.29 16.82 -34.56
N GLY A 172 -35.08 16.32 -34.23
CA GLY A 172 -33.81 16.96 -34.53
C GLY A 172 -33.35 16.74 -35.97
N SER A 173 -32.15 17.19 -36.28
CA SER A 173 -31.55 17.15 -37.63
C SER A 173 -30.49 16.04 -37.83
N LEU A 174 -29.96 15.44 -36.74
CA LEU A 174 -28.85 14.51 -36.79
C LEU A 174 -29.30 13.05 -36.89
N SER A 175 -28.54 12.22 -37.60
CA SER A 175 -28.68 10.77 -37.59
C SER A 175 -28.37 10.16 -36.20
N ASN A 176 -28.74 8.90 -36.00
CA ASN A 176 -28.43 8.22 -34.73
C ASN A 176 -26.91 8.19 -34.44
N GLU A 177 -26.06 7.87 -35.45
CA GLU A 177 -24.62 7.79 -35.29
C GLU A 177 -23.99 9.15 -34.96
N GLU A 178 -24.41 10.21 -35.64
CA GLU A 178 -23.95 11.56 -35.36
C GLU A 178 -24.34 12.01 -33.96
N THR A 179 -25.57 11.65 -33.55
CA THR A 179 -26.09 11.98 -32.20
C THR A 179 -25.31 11.24 -31.09
N TRP A 180 -24.97 9.96 -31.31
CA TRP A 180 -24.16 9.19 -30.35
C TRP A 180 -22.76 9.75 -30.19
N LYS A 181 -22.11 10.10 -31.31
CA LYS A 181 -20.81 10.78 -31.27
C LYS A 181 -20.88 12.09 -30.51
N LEU A 182 -21.92 12.89 -30.74
CA LEU A 182 -22.14 14.16 -30.04
C LEU A 182 -22.40 13.96 -28.54
N ALA A 183 -23.12 12.90 -28.17
CA ALA A 183 -23.42 12.54 -26.78
C ALA A 183 -22.23 11.89 -26.03
N GLY A 184 -21.15 11.57 -26.73
CA GLY A 184 -19.97 10.93 -26.15
C GLY A 184 -20.20 9.48 -25.69
N ILE A 185 -21.03 8.75 -26.48
CA ILE A 185 -21.38 7.34 -26.27
C ILE A 185 -20.73 6.49 -27.37
#